data_a3f39bf40c0a1f525085e24b98872b5a
#
_entry.id   a3f39bf40c0a1f525085e24b98872b5a
#
_cell.length_a   1.000
_cell.length_b   1.000
_cell.length_c   1.000
_cell.angle_alpha   90.00
_cell.angle_beta   90.00
_cell.angle_gamma   90.00
#
_symmetry.space_group_name_H-M   'P 1'
#
loop_
_entity.id
_entity.type
_entity.pdbx_description
1 polymer ?
#
loop_
_entity_poly.entity_id
_entity_poly.type
_entity_poly.pdbx_seq_one_letter_code
_entity_poly.pdbx_strand_id
1 'polypeptide(L)'
;LKEYTDLSPKLMREITKVKVTMVGLPVEAGDKYPGQLSGGMRKRAGLARALALDPAIVFLDEPTAGLDPIGAANFDQLIRSLQQSLGLTVVMVTHDLDSLIAICDRIAVLIDKKIVVDTMAELLKIDHPWIQEYFRGPRARAAFGN
;
A
#
# COMPACT_ATOMS: atom_id res chain seq x y z
N LEU A 1 5.30 -8.86 17.50
CA LEU A 1 6.60 -9.06 18.15
C LEU A 1 6.53 -10.10 19.26
N LYS A 2 5.67 -9.93 20.27
CA LYS A 2 5.59 -10.83 21.46
C LYS A 2 5.41 -12.32 21.11
N GLU A 3 4.68 -12.63 20.05
CA GLU A 3 4.37 -14.01 19.64
C GLU A 3 5.44 -14.64 18.78
N TYR A 4 6.31 -13.85 18.17
CA TYR A 4 7.26 -14.30 17.15
C TYR A 4 8.72 -14.00 17.49
N THR A 5 8.99 -13.43 18.66
CA THR A 5 10.35 -13.07 19.09
C THR A 5 10.52 -13.23 20.59
N ASP A 6 11.73 -13.53 21.03
CA ASP A 6 12.12 -13.60 22.46
C ASP A 6 12.65 -12.26 22.99
N LEU A 7 12.21 -11.15 22.38
CA LEU A 7 12.65 -9.81 22.74
C LEU A 7 12.08 -9.38 24.12
N SER A 8 12.88 -8.65 24.87
CA SER A 8 12.40 -8.06 26.14
C SER A 8 11.28 -7.05 25.88
N PRO A 9 10.33 -6.87 26.83
CA PRO A 9 9.25 -5.89 26.70
C PRO A 9 9.75 -4.45 26.46
N LYS A 10 10.93 -4.11 26.97
CA LYS A 10 11.57 -2.80 26.74
C LYS A 10 11.98 -2.66 25.27
N LEU A 11 12.65 -3.66 24.71
CA LEU A 11 13.12 -3.62 23.33
C LEU A 11 11.94 -3.65 22.34
N MET A 12 10.89 -4.44 22.62
CA MET A 12 9.66 -4.43 21.81
C MET A 12 9.03 -3.05 21.75
N ARG A 13 9.00 -2.30 22.86
CA ARG A 13 8.49 -0.92 22.88
C ARG A 13 9.33 0.01 22.01
N GLU A 14 10.65 -0.07 22.08
CA GLU A 14 11.53 0.77 21.26
C GLU A 14 11.37 0.45 19.75
N ILE A 15 11.31 -0.82 19.38
CA ILE A 15 11.03 -1.23 18.00
C ILE A 15 9.66 -0.71 17.54
N THR A 16 8.63 -0.81 18.39
CA THR A 16 7.29 -0.29 18.08
C THR A 16 7.32 1.21 17.81
N LYS A 17 8.02 1.99 18.63
CA LYS A 17 8.19 3.44 18.41
C LYS A 17 8.83 3.73 17.04
N VAL A 18 9.90 3.02 16.71
CA VAL A 18 10.57 3.15 15.40
C VAL A 18 9.59 2.85 14.26
N LYS A 19 8.85 1.73 14.33
CA LYS A 19 7.91 1.36 13.27
C LYS A 19 6.73 2.33 13.14
N VAL A 20 6.23 2.85 14.25
CA VAL A 20 5.17 3.87 14.29
C VAL A 20 5.66 5.18 13.65
N THR A 21 6.85 5.64 13.98
CA THR A 21 7.45 6.84 13.39
C THR A 21 7.76 6.66 11.91
N MET A 22 8.24 5.48 11.51
CA MET A 22 8.57 5.13 10.13
C MET A 22 7.38 5.29 9.17
N VAL A 23 6.16 5.03 9.65
CA VAL A 23 4.94 5.21 8.86
C VAL A 23 4.33 6.62 9.01
N GLY A 24 5.07 7.56 9.58
CA GLY A 24 4.66 8.97 9.73
C GLY A 24 3.57 9.18 10.80
N LEU A 25 3.50 8.33 11.82
CA LEU A 25 2.67 8.53 12.99
C LEU A 25 3.49 9.15 14.14
N PRO A 26 2.87 9.99 14.98
CA PRO A 26 3.51 10.43 16.22
C PRO A 26 3.69 9.23 17.16
N VAL A 27 4.76 9.25 17.97
CA VAL A 27 5.13 8.12 18.85
C VAL A 27 3.96 7.74 19.79
N GLU A 28 3.22 8.74 20.27
CA GLU A 28 2.06 8.59 21.17
C GLU A 28 0.90 7.81 20.51
N ALA A 29 0.89 7.69 19.20
CA ALA A 29 -0.10 6.85 18.50
C ALA A 29 0.07 5.36 18.83
N GLY A 30 1.27 4.94 19.22
CA GLY A 30 1.56 3.58 19.66
C GLY A 30 0.85 3.16 20.95
N ASP A 31 0.44 4.12 21.78
CA ASP A 31 -0.26 3.90 23.03
C ASP A 31 -1.79 4.00 22.89
N LYS A 32 -2.29 4.29 21.69
CA LYS A 32 -3.73 4.47 21.44
C LYS A 32 -4.40 3.19 20.97
N TYR A 33 -5.65 3.02 21.35
CA TYR A 33 -6.51 1.98 20.78
C TYR A 33 -6.96 2.37 19.36
N PRO A 34 -7.24 1.38 18.48
CA PRO A 34 -7.67 1.66 17.10
C PRO A 34 -8.85 2.60 16.97
N GLY A 35 -9.82 2.57 17.93
CA GLY A 35 -10.97 3.47 17.95
C GLY A 35 -10.62 4.94 18.22
N GLN A 36 -9.43 5.22 18.74
CA GLN A 36 -8.92 6.57 19.03
C GLN A 36 -8.11 7.17 17.87
N LEU A 37 -7.89 6.38 16.82
CA LEU A 37 -7.13 6.77 15.63
C LEU A 37 -8.10 7.16 14.49
N SER A 38 -7.73 8.16 13.68
CA SER A 38 -8.43 8.45 12.43
C SER A 38 -8.32 7.28 11.44
N GLY A 39 -9.12 7.29 10.36
CA GLY A 39 -9.05 6.27 9.32
C GLY A 39 -7.65 6.12 8.73
N GLY A 40 -7.03 7.23 8.34
CA GLY A 40 -5.67 7.25 7.83
C GLY A 40 -4.62 6.80 8.85
N MET A 41 -4.77 7.21 10.12
CA MET A 41 -3.87 6.75 11.19
C MET A 41 -3.99 5.24 11.42
N ARG A 42 -5.20 4.68 11.35
CA ARG A 42 -5.38 3.21 11.47
C ARG A 42 -4.69 2.45 10.34
N LYS A 43 -4.78 2.95 9.09
CA LYS A 43 -4.09 2.34 7.94
C LYS A 43 -2.57 2.41 8.11
N ARG A 44 -2.02 3.53 8.55
CA ARG A 44 -0.60 3.68 8.88
C ARG A 44 -0.16 2.75 10.01
N ALA A 45 -0.95 2.62 11.06
CA ALA A 45 -0.68 1.67 12.15
C ALA A 45 -0.72 0.21 11.66
N GLY A 46 -1.65 -0.13 10.76
CA GLY A 46 -1.69 -1.42 10.07
C GLY A 46 -0.42 -1.71 9.28
N LEU A 47 0.09 -0.72 8.55
CA LEU A 47 1.35 -0.81 7.82
C LEU A 47 2.55 -0.98 8.77
N ALA A 48 2.61 -0.21 9.87
CA ALA A 48 3.64 -0.39 10.90
C ALA A 48 3.65 -1.80 11.49
N ARG A 49 2.46 -2.37 11.71
CA ARG A 49 2.31 -3.76 12.16
C ARG A 49 2.82 -4.76 11.13
N ALA A 50 2.50 -4.59 9.85
CA ALA A 50 2.99 -5.43 8.77
C ALA A 50 4.52 -5.41 8.68
N LEU A 51 5.14 -4.25 8.94
CA LEU A 51 6.59 -4.05 8.92
C LEU A 51 7.31 -4.46 10.24
N ALA A 52 6.58 -4.90 11.26
CA ALA A 52 7.14 -5.09 12.60
C ALA A 52 8.25 -6.15 12.68
N LEU A 53 8.23 -7.14 11.79
CA LEU A 53 9.20 -8.24 11.73
C LEU A 53 10.20 -8.11 10.56
N ASP A 54 10.33 -6.92 9.98
CA ASP A 54 11.21 -6.64 8.84
C ASP A 54 11.03 -7.65 7.68
N PRO A 55 9.80 -7.83 7.16
CA PRO A 55 9.54 -8.79 6.11
C PRO A 55 10.19 -8.35 4.80
N ALA A 56 10.58 -9.31 3.96
CA ALA A 56 11.04 -9.05 2.61
C ALA A 56 9.87 -8.73 1.64
N ILE A 57 8.67 -9.25 1.95
CA ILE A 57 7.46 -9.09 1.13
C ILE A 57 6.32 -8.58 2.01
N VAL A 58 5.61 -7.56 1.54
CA VAL A 58 4.42 -7.01 2.21
C VAL A 58 3.22 -7.12 1.29
N PHE A 59 2.12 -7.67 1.80
CA PHE A 59 0.84 -7.74 1.12
C PHE A 59 -0.10 -6.66 1.65
N LEU A 60 -0.66 -5.88 0.76
CA LEU A 60 -1.60 -4.80 1.07
C LEU A 60 -2.92 -5.05 0.31
N ASP A 61 -4.02 -5.06 1.05
CA ASP A 61 -5.35 -5.22 0.49
C ASP A 61 -6.12 -3.91 0.65
N GLU A 62 -6.47 -3.28 -0.48
CA GLU A 62 -7.15 -2.00 -0.57
C GLU A 62 -6.58 -0.93 0.39
N PRO A 63 -5.27 -0.63 0.31
CA PRO A 63 -4.62 0.18 1.34
C PRO A 63 -5.14 1.62 1.40
N THR A 64 -5.59 2.20 0.29
CA THR A 64 -6.10 3.57 0.19
C THR A 64 -7.62 3.68 0.36
N ALA A 65 -8.35 2.56 0.40
CA ALA A 65 -9.81 2.55 0.49
C ALA A 65 -10.33 3.35 1.70
N GLY A 66 -11.29 4.25 1.46
CA GLY A 66 -11.90 5.10 2.50
C GLY A 66 -11.03 6.28 2.95
N LEU A 67 -9.93 6.56 2.27
CA LEU A 67 -9.19 7.81 2.40
C LEU A 67 -9.74 8.85 1.41
N ASP A 68 -9.59 10.13 1.74
CA ASP A 68 -9.77 11.21 0.77
C ASP A 68 -8.61 11.18 -0.27
N PRO A 69 -8.76 11.83 -1.43
CA PRO A 69 -7.74 11.76 -2.50
C PRO A 69 -6.34 12.21 -2.06
N ILE A 70 -6.25 13.24 -1.22
CA ILE A 70 -4.95 13.73 -0.70
C ILE A 70 -4.34 12.69 0.25
N GLY A 71 -5.17 12.14 1.14
CA GLY A 71 -4.78 11.07 2.07
C GLY A 71 -4.32 9.82 1.35
N ALA A 72 -4.99 9.41 0.26
CA ALA A 72 -4.62 8.29 -0.59
C ALA A 72 -3.26 8.52 -1.25
N ALA A 73 -3.08 9.66 -1.93
CA ALA A 73 -1.80 10.01 -2.56
C ALA A 73 -0.63 10.04 -1.56
N ASN A 74 -0.84 10.61 -0.37
CA ASN A 74 0.17 10.62 0.70
C ASN A 74 0.48 9.21 1.23
N PHE A 75 -0.51 8.31 1.22
CA PHE A 75 -0.30 6.93 1.65
C PHE A 75 0.48 6.13 0.59
N ASP A 76 0.18 6.34 -0.68
CA ASP A 76 0.91 5.75 -1.81
C ASP A 76 2.38 6.19 -1.81
N GLN A 77 2.64 7.48 -1.62
CA GLN A 77 4.01 7.98 -1.49
C GLN A 77 4.76 7.37 -0.30
N LEU A 78 4.08 7.17 0.83
CA LEU A 78 4.65 6.49 1.98
C LEU A 78 5.04 5.05 1.63
N ILE A 79 4.14 4.28 0.99
CA ILE A 79 4.43 2.90 0.53
C ILE A 79 5.65 2.90 -0.39
N ARG A 80 5.69 3.80 -1.38
CA ARG A 80 6.81 3.90 -2.34
C ARG A 80 8.12 4.21 -1.63
N SER A 81 8.12 5.17 -0.70
CA SER A 81 9.32 5.54 0.07
C SER A 81 9.83 4.38 0.92
N LEU A 82 8.94 3.66 1.59
CA LEU A 82 9.29 2.49 2.41
C LEU A 82 9.82 1.35 1.54
N GLN A 83 9.19 1.09 0.39
CA GLN A 83 9.64 0.09 -0.57
C GLN A 83 11.08 0.37 -1.01
N GLN A 84 11.39 1.61 -1.39
CA GLN A 84 12.73 2.01 -1.84
C GLN A 84 13.76 1.98 -0.71
N SER A 85 13.40 2.49 0.47
CA SER A 85 14.34 2.63 1.59
C SER A 85 14.67 1.29 2.25
N LEU A 86 13.73 0.36 2.27
CA LEU A 86 13.87 -0.94 2.93
C LEU A 86 14.13 -2.10 1.95
N GLY A 87 14.10 -1.84 0.63
CA GLY A 87 14.26 -2.89 -0.38
C GLY A 87 13.11 -3.90 -0.39
N LEU A 88 11.89 -3.48 -0.05
CA LEU A 88 10.72 -4.36 0.06
C LEU A 88 10.19 -4.77 -1.31
N THR A 89 9.65 -5.98 -1.39
CA THR A 89 8.68 -6.33 -2.42
C THR A 89 7.27 -6.06 -1.88
N VAL A 90 6.52 -5.19 -2.56
CA VAL A 90 5.13 -4.90 -2.18
C VAL A 90 4.19 -5.54 -3.20
N VAL A 91 3.25 -6.34 -2.72
CA VAL A 91 2.14 -6.89 -3.50
C VAL A 91 0.87 -6.21 -3.01
N MET A 92 0.22 -5.45 -3.89
CA MET A 92 -0.98 -4.68 -3.55
C MET A 92 -2.17 -5.17 -4.36
N VAL A 93 -3.30 -5.39 -3.69
CA VAL A 93 -4.60 -5.58 -4.33
C VAL A 93 -5.35 -4.26 -4.23
N THR A 94 -5.76 -3.69 -5.36
CA THR A 94 -6.52 -2.45 -5.40
C THR A 94 -7.32 -2.33 -6.70
N HIS A 95 -8.39 -1.55 -6.67
CA HIS A 95 -9.14 -1.09 -7.84
C HIS A 95 -8.95 0.41 -8.09
N ASP A 96 -8.08 1.07 -7.33
CA ASP A 96 -7.76 2.49 -7.46
C ASP A 96 -6.74 2.69 -8.58
N LEU A 97 -7.20 3.32 -9.67
CA LEU A 97 -6.36 3.59 -10.85
C LEU A 97 -5.22 4.56 -10.55
N ASP A 98 -5.45 5.55 -9.69
CA ASP A 98 -4.44 6.54 -9.33
C ASP A 98 -3.27 5.85 -8.61
N SER A 99 -3.55 4.96 -7.65
CA SER A 99 -2.54 4.14 -6.98
C SER A 99 -1.80 3.22 -7.95
N LEU A 100 -2.53 2.54 -8.88
CA LEU A 100 -1.90 1.66 -9.87
C LEU A 100 -0.89 2.41 -10.75
N ILE A 101 -1.24 3.63 -11.16
CA ILE A 101 -0.38 4.48 -12.01
C ILE A 101 0.80 5.05 -11.22
N ALA A 102 0.53 5.52 -9.99
CA ALA A 102 1.50 6.28 -9.21
C ALA A 102 2.64 5.42 -8.65
N ILE A 103 2.35 4.20 -8.20
CA ILE A 103 3.34 3.43 -7.41
C ILE A 103 3.60 2.00 -7.88
N CYS A 104 2.82 1.46 -8.85
CA CYS A 104 3.03 0.09 -9.31
C CYS A 104 4.06 0.02 -10.43
N ASP A 105 5.09 -0.81 -10.28
CA ASP A 105 6.06 -1.10 -11.34
C ASP A 105 5.49 -2.12 -12.34
N ARG A 106 4.68 -3.07 -11.87
CA ARG A 106 3.98 -4.07 -12.68
C ARG A 106 2.57 -4.28 -12.14
N ILE A 107 1.65 -4.60 -13.03
CA ILE A 107 0.24 -4.81 -12.72
C ILE A 107 -0.17 -6.21 -13.16
N ALA A 108 -0.81 -6.95 -12.27
CA ALA A 108 -1.40 -8.24 -12.56
C ALA A 108 -2.90 -8.07 -12.77
N VAL A 109 -3.40 -8.45 -13.92
CA VAL A 109 -4.83 -8.38 -14.28
C VAL A 109 -5.37 -9.79 -14.44
N LEU A 110 -6.48 -10.08 -13.77
CA LEU A 110 -7.19 -11.36 -13.93
C LEU A 110 -8.29 -11.20 -14.99
N ILE A 111 -8.06 -11.76 -16.16
CA ILE A 111 -9.00 -11.77 -17.30
C ILE A 111 -9.13 -13.19 -17.85
N ASP A 112 -10.34 -13.58 -18.23
CA ASP A 112 -10.65 -14.91 -18.80
C ASP A 112 -10.06 -16.09 -17.99
N LYS A 113 -10.08 -15.97 -16.65
CA LYS A 113 -9.51 -16.95 -15.71
C LYS A 113 -7.98 -17.11 -15.83
N LYS A 114 -7.30 -16.15 -16.44
CA LYS A 114 -5.84 -16.10 -16.57
C LYS A 114 -5.29 -14.81 -15.96
N ILE A 115 -4.09 -14.90 -15.42
CA ILE A 115 -3.37 -13.73 -14.93
C ILE A 115 -2.43 -13.25 -16.02
N VAL A 116 -2.58 -11.99 -16.40
CA VAL A 116 -1.64 -11.26 -17.26
C VAL A 116 -0.88 -10.27 -16.39
N VAL A 117 0.45 -10.29 -16.46
CA VAL A 117 1.31 -9.43 -15.61
C VAL A 117 2.27 -8.66 -16.49
N ASP A 118 2.14 -7.34 -16.51
CA ASP A 118 3.03 -6.48 -17.27
C ASP A 118 3.10 -5.06 -16.68
N THR A 119 3.88 -4.19 -17.31
CA THR A 119 3.83 -2.75 -17.04
C THR A 119 2.52 -2.16 -17.55
N MET A 120 2.12 -0.99 -17.03
CA MET A 120 0.95 -0.27 -17.53
C MET A 120 1.02 -0.04 -19.04
N ALA A 121 2.20 0.35 -19.55
CA ALA A 121 2.41 0.63 -20.98
C ALA A 121 2.18 -0.60 -21.88
N GLU A 122 2.58 -1.78 -21.44
CA GLU A 122 2.38 -3.02 -22.18
C GLU A 122 0.93 -3.53 -22.06
N LEU A 123 0.31 -3.43 -20.89
CA LEU A 123 -1.10 -3.78 -20.71
C LEU A 123 -2.02 -2.96 -21.62
N LEU A 124 -1.72 -1.67 -21.82
CA LEU A 124 -2.49 -0.80 -22.72
C LEU A 124 -2.42 -1.19 -24.20
N LYS A 125 -1.44 -2.02 -24.60
CA LYS A 125 -1.34 -2.55 -25.98
C LYS A 125 -2.18 -3.79 -26.21
N ILE A 126 -2.67 -4.43 -25.15
CA ILE A 126 -3.47 -5.65 -25.25
C ILE A 126 -4.86 -5.31 -25.78
N ASP A 127 -5.22 -5.90 -26.92
CA ASP A 127 -6.54 -5.76 -27.53
C ASP A 127 -7.56 -6.70 -26.83
N HIS A 128 -7.93 -6.33 -25.60
CA HIS A 128 -8.94 -7.02 -24.83
C HIS A 128 -10.00 -6.02 -24.35
N PRO A 129 -11.30 -6.23 -24.59
CA PRO A 129 -12.35 -5.26 -24.30
C PRO A 129 -12.33 -4.76 -22.85
N TRP A 130 -12.18 -5.66 -21.88
CA TRP A 130 -12.14 -5.30 -20.46
C TRP A 130 -10.91 -4.41 -20.13
N ILE A 131 -9.71 -4.73 -20.67
CA ILE A 131 -8.49 -3.93 -20.47
C ILE A 131 -8.69 -2.52 -21.02
N GLN A 132 -9.22 -2.42 -22.24
CA GLN A 132 -9.45 -1.13 -22.90
C GLN A 132 -10.48 -0.30 -22.13
N GLU A 133 -11.57 -0.90 -21.66
CA GLU A 133 -12.59 -0.21 -20.87
C GLU A 133 -12.04 0.22 -19.51
N TYR A 134 -11.34 -0.67 -18.80
CA TYR A 134 -10.83 -0.39 -17.46
C TYR A 134 -9.73 0.69 -17.46
N PHE A 135 -8.72 0.57 -18.34
CA PHE A 135 -7.56 1.46 -18.36
C PHE A 135 -7.67 2.64 -19.34
N ARG A 136 -8.66 2.68 -20.23
CA ARG A 136 -8.91 3.80 -21.17
C ARG A 136 -10.33 4.37 -21.08
N GLY A 137 -11.16 3.83 -20.22
CA GLY A 137 -12.51 4.33 -19.99
C GLY A 137 -12.53 5.75 -19.39
N PRO A 138 -13.72 6.34 -19.20
CA PRO A 138 -13.84 7.72 -18.70
C PRO A 138 -13.14 7.98 -17.36
N ARG A 139 -13.16 6.98 -16.45
CA ARG A 139 -12.49 7.09 -15.14
C ARG A 139 -10.97 7.07 -15.28
N ALA A 140 -10.45 6.20 -16.14
CA ALA A 140 -9.02 6.13 -16.40
C ALA A 140 -8.49 7.41 -17.04
N ARG A 141 -9.23 8.02 -17.98
CA ARG A 141 -8.86 9.31 -18.60
C ARG A 141 -8.76 10.43 -17.58
N ALA A 142 -9.63 10.47 -16.58
CA ALA A 142 -9.52 11.44 -15.49
C ALA A 142 -8.24 11.25 -14.65
N ALA A 143 -7.83 9.99 -14.40
CA ALA A 143 -6.61 9.65 -13.66
C ALA A 143 -5.32 9.91 -14.48
N PHE A 144 -5.35 9.74 -15.81
CA PHE A 144 -4.21 10.00 -16.71
C PHE A 144 -4.02 11.49 -17.07
N GLY A 145 -4.93 12.38 -16.69
CA GLY A 145 -4.78 13.83 -16.89
C GLY A 145 -4.92 14.32 -18.34
N ASN A 146 -5.70 13.59 -19.16
CA ASN A 146 -6.04 13.99 -20.53
C ASN A 146 -7.53 14.26 -20.65
#